data_e491a5e6be10e4fe920c09e947cdb0af
#
_entry.id   e491a5e6be10e4fe920c09e947cdb0af
#
_cell.length_a   1.000
_cell.length_b   1.000
_cell.length_c   1.000
_cell.angle_alpha   90.00
_cell.angle_beta   90.00
_cell.angle_gamma   90.00
#
_symmetry.space_group_name_H-M   'P 1'
#
loop_
_entity.id
_entity.type
_entity.pdbx_description
1 polymer ?
#
loop_
_entity_poly.entity_id
_entity_poly.type
_entity_poly.pdbx_seq_one_letter_code
_entity_poly.pdbx_strand_id
1 'polypeptide(L)'
;LRRRQRQMCIRDRYVTLTDHINFAITRYQQGIKPQNALLWEIKRFYSREYELGMYAVKTIEEKLRIRLPEDEAGFIALHFLNAEYGTDIRDAVKFPNLVKKILEIVEEKLQIELDETSLHYERFVTHIKFLLQRVYRKELLPDEESELAELMQKKYQKEYDCSKMVAAYIEEETKCSLSGEEIMYLAIHIRRVTTAEE
;
A
#
# COMPACT_ATOMS: atom_id res chain seq x y z
N LEU A 1 5.92 11.42 -26.95
CA LEU A 1 4.69 11.58 -26.13
C LEU A 1 4.88 11.06 -24.70
N ARG A 2 5.32 9.81 -24.49
CA ARG A 2 5.53 9.21 -23.15
C ARG A 2 6.54 9.99 -22.26
N ARG A 3 7.59 10.59 -22.82
CA ARG A 3 8.59 11.36 -22.07
C ARG A 3 8.05 12.70 -21.58
N ARG A 4 7.21 13.39 -22.36
CA ARG A 4 6.53 14.64 -21.96
C ARG A 4 5.47 14.39 -20.86
N GLN A 5 4.70 13.30 -20.95
CA GLN A 5 3.73 12.93 -19.91
C GLN A 5 4.41 12.57 -18.59
N ARG A 6 5.58 11.86 -18.63
CA ARG A 6 6.38 11.59 -17.41
C ARG A 6 6.92 12.86 -16.75
N GLN A 7 7.39 13.83 -17.54
CA GLN A 7 7.91 15.10 -16.99
C GLN A 7 6.79 15.98 -16.39
N MET A 8 5.61 16.02 -17.01
CA MET A 8 4.45 16.73 -16.47
C MET A 8 4.02 16.10 -15.12
N CYS A 9 3.93 14.78 -15.06
CA CYS A 9 3.59 14.06 -13.84
C CYS A 9 4.59 14.24 -12.68
N ILE A 10 5.90 14.34 -12.97
CA ILE A 10 6.93 14.61 -11.95
C ILE A 10 6.79 16.03 -11.42
N ARG A 11 6.60 17.03 -12.28
CA ARG A 11 6.44 18.43 -11.89
C ARG A 11 5.19 18.63 -11.00
N ASP A 12 4.08 18.03 -11.37
CA ASP A 12 2.83 18.11 -10.61
C ASP A 12 2.97 17.51 -9.21
N ARG A 13 3.76 16.44 -9.06
CA ARG A 13 4.05 15.80 -7.77
C ARG A 13 4.87 16.67 -6.84
N TYR A 14 5.88 17.37 -7.37
CA TYR A 14 6.65 18.36 -6.59
C TYR A 14 5.77 19.52 -6.14
N VAL A 15 4.87 20.00 -7.01
CA VAL A 15 3.95 21.08 -6.68
C VAL A 15 3.03 20.67 -5.56
N THR A 16 2.38 19.50 -5.66
CA THR A 16 1.44 19.01 -4.61
C THR A 16 2.13 18.78 -3.27
N LEU A 17 3.35 18.24 -3.24
CA LEU A 17 4.11 18.08 -2.00
C LEU A 17 4.51 19.44 -1.41
N THR A 18 4.96 20.37 -2.25
CA THR A 18 5.34 21.72 -1.81
C THR A 18 4.13 22.47 -1.24
N ASP A 19 2.98 22.37 -1.90
CA ASP A 19 1.72 22.97 -1.42
C ASP A 19 1.29 22.37 -0.08
N HIS A 20 1.42 21.04 0.07
CA HIS A 20 1.15 20.39 1.34
C HIS A 20 2.07 20.90 2.46
N ILE A 21 3.39 21.00 2.20
CA ILE A 21 4.36 21.50 3.20
C ILE A 21 4.04 22.95 3.58
N ASN A 22 3.74 23.83 2.62
CA ASN A 22 3.35 25.19 2.89
C ASN A 22 2.06 25.27 3.74
N PHE A 23 1.09 24.42 3.44
CA PHE A 23 -0.15 24.34 4.20
C PHE A 23 0.10 23.81 5.62
N ALA A 24 0.97 22.81 5.79
CA ALA A 24 1.36 22.28 7.10
C ALA A 24 2.04 23.34 7.97
N ILE A 25 2.93 24.14 7.40
CA ILE A 25 3.59 25.27 8.08
C ILE A 25 2.56 26.31 8.52
N THR A 26 1.63 26.65 7.61
CA THR A 26 0.56 27.63 7.90
C THR A 26 -0.35 27.15 9.05
N ARG A 27 -0.75 25.88 9.04
CA ARG A 27 -1.55 25.27 10.12
C ARG A 27 -0.81 25.32 11.46
N TYR A 28 0.47 24.97 11.42
CA TYR A 28 1.32 25.01 12.61
C TYR A 28 1.38 26.42 13.23
N GLN A 29 1.56 27.45 12.39
CA GLN A 29 1.59 28.86 12.83
C GLN A 29 0.24 29.31 13.43
N GLN A 30 -0.86 28.69 12.97
CA GLN A 30 -2.21 28.92 13.51
C GLN A 30 -2.52 28.10 14.76
N GLY A 31 -1.56 27.28 15.24
CA GLY A 31 -1.73 26.40 16.40
C GLY A 31 -2.61 25.17 16.13
N ILE A 32 -2.93 24.88 14.86
CA ILE A 32 -3.74 23.73 14.47
C ILE A 32 -2.83 22.49 14.42
N LYS A 33 -3.18 21.47 15.20
CA LYS A 33 -2.50 20.17 15.21
C LYS A 33 -3.35 19.17 14.43
N PRO A 34 -2.93 18.78 13.23
CA PRO A 34 -3.64 17.73 12.50
C PRO A 34 -3.44 16.38 13.20
N GLN A 35 -4.42 15.50 13.04
CA GLN A 35 -4.30 14.09 13.42
C GLN A 35 -4.37 13.24 12.15
N ASN A 36 -3.42 12.34 12.00
CA ASN A 36 -3.41 11.38 10.91
C ASN A 36 -3.95 10.04 11.41
N ALA A 37 -5.21 9.76 11.11
CA ALA A 37 -5.88 8.53 11.54
C ALA A 37 -5.20 7.23 11.02
N LEU A 38 -4.36 7.35 10.00
CA LEU A 38 -3.64 6.22 9.37
C LEU A 38 -2.16 6.16 9.78
N LEU A 39 -1.74 6.98 10.76
CA LEU A 39 -0.32 7.08 11.11
C LEU A 39 0.28 5.73 11.50
N TRP A 40 -0.49 4.91 12.23
CA TRP A 40 -0.05 3.60 12.67
C TRP A 40 0.12 2.63 11.49
N GLU A 41 -0.88 2.55 10.60
CA GLU A 41 -0.85 1.71 9.40
C GLU A 41 0.27 2.14 8.43
N ILE A 42 0.50 3.45 8.31
CA ILE A 42 1.60 3.99 7.49
C ILE A 42 2.95 3.57 8.07
N LYS A 43 3.16 3.72 9.37
CA LYS A 43 4.39 3.27 10.04
C LYS A 43 4.63 1.78 9.84
N ARG A 44 3.56 1.00 9.97
CA ARG A 44 3.64 -0.46 9.91
C ARG A 44 3.89 -0.97 8.48
N PHE A 45 3.09 -0.52 7.52
CA PHE A 45 3.10 -1.08 6.17
C PHE A 45 3.97 -0.29 5.19
N TYR A 46 4.25 0.98 5.47
CA TYR A 46 4.96 1.91 4.59
C TYR A 46 6.09 2.63 5.34
N SER A 47 6.87 1.85 6.09
CA SER A 47 7.96 2.37 6.96
C SER A 47 8.96 3.22 6.19
N ARG A 48 9.33 2.82 4.97
CA ARG A 48 10.26 3.55 4.11
C ARG A 48 9.74 4.95 3.74
N GLU A 49 8.48 5.02 3.32
CA GLU A 49 7.82 6.28 2.95
C GLU A 49 7.63 7.16 4.19
N TYR A 50 7.33 6.54 5.35
CA TYR A 50 7.26 7.22 6.62
C TYR A 50 8.63 7.78 7.04
N GLU A 51 9.72 7.04 6.92
CA GLU A 51 11.08 7.52 7.20
C GLU A 51 11.45 8.72 6.32
N LEU A 52 11.07 8.71 5.03
CA LEU A 52 11.23 9.86 4.14
C LEU A 52 10.41 11.06 4.63
N GLY A 53 9.19 10.82 5.12
CA GLY A 53 8.35 11.84 5.75
C GLY A 53 8.99 12.44 6.98
N MET A 54 9.54 11.61 7.87
CA MET A 54 10.28 12.05 9.06
C MET A 54 11.53 12.84 8.70
N TYR A 55 12.27 12.41 7.68
CA TYR A 55 13.41 13.17 7.16
C TYR A 55 13.01 14.57 6.66
N ALA A 56 11.89 14.67 5.97
CA ALA A 56 11.37 15.96 5.50
C ALA A 56 10.97 16.86 6.67
N VAL A 57 10.24 16.34 7.68
CA VAL A 57 9.85 17.08 8.88
C VAL A 57 11.09 17.59 9.64
N LYS A 58 12.10 16.75 9.82
CA LYS A 58 13.36 17.11 10.47
C LYS A 58 14.11 18.19 9.68
N THR A 59 14.15 18.09 8.36
CA THR A 59 14.77 19.09 7.47
C THR A 59 14.09 20.46 7.60
N ILE A 60 12.75 20.48 7.71
CA ILE A 60 11.97 21.71 7.93
C ILE A 60 12.33 22.30 9.31
N GLU A 61 12.39 21.49 10.36
CA GLU A 61 12.79 21.95 11.70
C GLU A 61 14.20 22.58 11.68
N GLU A 62 15.16 21.94 11.06
CA GLU A 62 16.54 22.41 10.96
C GLU A 62 16.67 23.74 10.19
N LYS A 63 15.96 23.85 9.06
CA LYS A 63 16.10 25.01 8.15
C LYS A 63 15.21 26.19 8.52
N LEU A 64 13.97 25.90 8.97
CA LEU A 64 12.96 26.95 9.23
C LEU A 64 12.71 27.19 10.71
N ARG A 65 13.30 26.37 11.60
CA ARG A 65 13.05 26.42 13.06
C ARG A 65 11.57 26.20 13.41
N ILE A 66 10.85 25.42 12.60
CA ILE A 66 9.44 25.07 12.77
C ILE A 66 9.37 23.58 13.08
N ARG A 67 8.87 23.24 14.27
CA ARG A 67 8.72 21.85 14.71
C ARG A 67 7.34 21.34 14.37
N LEU A 68 7.20 20.72 13.21
CA LEU A 68 5.96 20.08 12.79
C LEU A 68 5.67 18.82 13.62
N PRO A 69 4.40 18.48 13.87
CA PRO A 69 4.03 17.24 14.54
C PRO A 69 4.35 16.01 13.67
N GLU A 70 4.51 14.87 14.33
CA GLU A 70 4.80 13.58 13.68
C GLU A 70 3.75 13.17 12.65
N ASP A 71 2.51 13.54 12.84
CA ASP A 71 1.41 13.30 11.91
C ASP A 71 1.69 13.84 10.50
N GLU A 72 2.45 14.92 10.39
CA GLU A 72 2.84 15.50 9.10
C GLU A 72 3.79 14.58 8.33
N ALA A 73 4.62 13.79 9.01
CA ALA A 73 5.43 12.78 8.36
C ALA A 73 4.56 11.71 7.69
N GLY A 74 3.47 11.30 8.34
CA GLY A 74 2.49 10.39 7.76
C GLY A 74 1.79 10.99 6.53
N PHE A 75 1.39 12.25 6.57
CA PHE A 75 0.81 12.92 5.39
C PHE A 75 1.82 13.05 4.24
N ILE A 76 3.08 13.38 4.53
CA ILE A 76 4.15 13.42 3.53
C ILE A 76 4.38 12.03 2.94
N ALA A 77 4.35 10.96 3.75
CA ALA A 77 4.45 9.58 3.27
C ALA A 77 3.35 9.25 2.25
N LEU A 78 2.11 9.69 2.47
CA LEU A 78 1.02 9.51 1.52
C LEU A 78 1.27 10.22 0.18
N HIS A 79 1.98 11.35 0.17
CA HIS A 79 2.41 11.99 -1.08
C HIS A 79 3.45 11.15 -1.83
N PHE A 80 4.36 10.47 -1.14
CA PHE A 80 5.29 9.52 -1.78
C PHE A 80 4.54 8.32 -2.36
N LEU A 81 3.59 7.75 -1.61
CA LEU A 81 2.74 6.65 -2.11
C LEU A 81 1.95 7.07 -3.36
N ASN A 82 1.33 8.25 -3.33
CA ASN A 82 0.67 8.80 -4.51
C ASN A 82 1.63 8.86 -5.72
N ALA A 83 2.86 9.31 -5.49
CA ALA A 83 3.88 9.38 -6.54
C ALA A 83 4.28 7.99 -7.05
N GLU A 84 4.41 7.02 -6.17
CA GLU A 84 4.81 5.64 -6.49
C GLU A 84 3.71 4.89 -7.24
N TYR A 85 2.48 4.96 -6.75
CA TYR A 85 1.34 4.26 -7.36
C TYR A 85 0.79 4.98 -8.60
N GLY A 86 1.17 6.25 -8.82
CA GLY A 86 0.70 7.02 -9.98
C GLY A 86 -0.78 7.40 -9.88
N THR A 87 -1.30 7.55 -8.66
CA THR A 87 -2.70 7.79 -8.34
C THR A 87 -2.95 9.22 -7.85
N ASP A 88 -4.20 9.54 -7.49
CA ASP A 88 -4.53 10.75 -6.74
C ASP A 88 -4.23 10.52 -5.24
N ILE A 89 -3.96 11.59 -4.49
CA ILE A 89 -3.74 11.54 -3.04
C ILE A 89 -4.94 10.92 -2.30
N ARG A 90 -6.16 11.12 -2.81
CA ARG A 90 -7.38 10.52 -2.27
C ARG A 90 -7.39 9.00 -2.33
N ASP A 91 -6.73 8.42 -3.31
CA ASP A 91 -6.57 6.97 -3.43
C ASP A 91 -5.39 6.48 -2.59
N ALA A 92 -4.31 7.25 -2.50
CA ALA A 92 -3.15 6.91 -1.66
C ALA A 92 -3.54 6.73 -0.18
N VAL A 93 -4.50 7.49 0.31
CA VAL A 93 -5.06 7.37 1.68
C VAL A 93 -5.71 5.99 1.92
N LYS A 94 -6.18 5.31 0.88
CA LYS A 94 -6.83 3.99 1.01
C LYS A 94 -5.81 2.85 1.17
N PHE A 95 -4.58 2.99 0.66
CA PHE A 95 -3.62 1.88 0.59
C PHE A 95 -3.30 1.22 1.92
N PRO A 96 -3.00 1.95 3.01
CA PRO A 96 -2.73 1.33 4.29
C PRO A 96 -3.92 0.50 4.81
N ASN A 97 -5.14 1.00 4.63
CA ASN A 97 -6.35 0.29 5.01
C ASN A 97 -6.61 -0.94 4.13
N LEU A 98 -6.32 -0.87 2.82
CA LEU A 98 -6.46 -2.02 1.92
C LEU A 98 -5.51 -3.14 2.35
N VAL A 99 -4.24 -2.83 2.64
CA VAL A 99 -3.27 -3.82 3.12
C VAL A 99 -3.76 -4.46 4.40
N LYS A 100 -4.16 -3.64 5.39
CA LYS A 100 -4.68 -4.12 6.66
C LYS A 100 -5.87 -5.06 6.48
N LYS A 101 -6.87 -4.65 5.69
CA LYS A 101 -8.08 -5.45 5.49
C LYS A 101 -7.82 -6.76 4.74
N ILE A 102 -6.88 -6.77 3.81
CA ILE A 102 -6.45 -8.01 3.13
C ILE A 102 -5.84 -9.00 4.14
N LEU A 103 -5.00 -8.53 5.06
CA LEU A 103 -4.42 -9.37 6.11
C LEU A 103 -5.52 -9.93 7.03
N GLU A 104 -6.45 -9.07 7.48
CA GLU A 104 -7.61 -9.49 8.30
C GLU A 104 -8.45 -10.57 7.58
N ILE A 105 -8.73 -10.42 6.28
CA ILE A 105 -9.47 -11.42 5.49
C ILE A 105 -8.75 -12.78 5.51
N VAL A 106 -7.41 -12.77 5.39
CA VAL A 106 -6.62 -13.99 5.40
C VAL A 106 -6.68 -14.66 6.77
N GLU A 107 -6.47 -13.90 7.85
CA GLU A 107 -6.55 -14.40 9.23
C GLU A 107 -7.94 -14.96 9.55
N GLU A 108 -9.00 -14.21 9.25
CA GLU A 108 -10.39 -14.61 9.49
C GLU A 108 -10.78 -15.87 8.69
N LYS A 109 -10.40 -15.91 7.39
CA LYS A 109 -10.78 -17.02 6.50
C LYS A 109 -10.07 -18.30 6.84
N LEU A 110 -8.80 -18.23 7.21
CA LEU A 110 -7.98 -19.40 7.50
C LEU A 110 -7.94 -19.74 8.99
N GLN A 111 -8.53 -18.89 9.85
CA GLN A 111 -8.54 -19.01 11.31
C GLN A 111 -7.14 -19.16 11.91
N ILE A 112 -6.24 -18.27 11.48
CA ILE A 112 -4.86 -18.18 11.95
C ILE A 112 -4.56 -16.77 12.43
N GLU A 113 -3.47 -16.63 13.18
CA GLU A 113 -2.84 -15.36 13.51
C GLU A 113 -1.51 -15.29 12.74
N LEU A 114 -1.30 -14.23 11.96
CA LEU A 114 -0.09 -14.08 11.16
C LEU A 114 1.08 -13.60 12.03
N ASP A 115 2.20 -14.32 11.99
CA ASP A 115 3.44 -13.88 12.65
C ASP A 115 4.06 -12.69 11.92
N GLU A 116 3.78 -11.48 12.43
CA GLU A 116 4.26 -10.22 11.88
C GLU A 116 5.79 -10.07 11.89
N THR A 117 6.50 -10.89 12.67
CA THR A 117 7.96 -10.86 12.77
C THR A 117 8.62 -11.78 11.75
N SER A 118 7.83 -12.64 11.07
CA SER A 118 8.35 -13.60 10.11
C SER A 118 8.72 -12.98 8.76
N LEU A 119 9.75 -13.52 8.14
CA LEU A 119 10.14 -13.14 6.78
C LEU A 119 9.03 -13.45 5.74
N HIS A 120 8.20 -14.46 6.02
CA HIS A 120 7.08 -14.83 5.17
C HIS A 120 5.98 -13.77 5.20
N TYR A 121 5.71 -13.19 6.37
CA TYR A 121 4.79 -12.08 6.52
C TYR A 121 5.28 -10.83 5.76
N GLU A 122 6.55 -10.44 5.94
CA GLU A 122 7.11 -9.29 5.23
C GLU A 122 7.03 -9.45 3.70
N ARG A 123 7.30 -10.66 3.19
CA ARG A 123 7.17 -10.98 1.77
C ARG A 123 5.73 -10.92 1.30
N PHE A 124 4.80 -11.40 2.12
CA PHE A 124 3.38 -11.36 1.80
C PHE A 124 2.86 -9.92 1.74
N VAL A 125 3.16 -9.09 2.74
CA VAL A 125 2.83 -7.65 2.72
C VAL A 125 3.43 -6.95 1.50
N THR A 126 4.69 -7.25 1.17
CA THR A 126 5.35 -6.70 -0.02
C THR A 126 4.63 -7.11 -1.31
N HIS A 127 4.20 -8.39 -1.40
CA HIS A 127 3.43 -8.85 -2.55
C HIS A 127 2.08 -8.13 -2.68
N ILE A 128 1.34 -7.97 -1.57
CA ILE A 128 0.08 -7.21 -1.54
C ILE A 128 0.30 -5.78 -2.07
N LYS A 129 1.36 -5.10 -1.64
CA LYS A 129 1.70 -3.75 -2.11
C LYS A 129 1.92 -3.71 -3.63
N PHE A 130 2.70 -4.64 -4.18
CA PHE A 130 2.94 -4.72 -5.62
C PHE A 130 1.66 -5.06 -6.39
N LEU A 131 0.81 -5.93 -5.86
CA LEU A 131 -0.49 -6.23 -6.44
C LEU A 131 -1.36 -4.96 -6.51
N LEU A 132 -1.51 -4.24 -5.40
CA LEU A 132 -2.25 -2.98 -5.36
C LEU A 132 -1.66 -1.94 -6.33
N GLN A 133 -0.34 -1.86 -6.43
CA GLN A 133 0.32 -0.98 -7.38
C GLN A 133 -0.08 -1.31 -8.83
N ARG A 134 -0.08 -2.60 -9.21
CA ARG A 134 -0.53 -3.04 -10.56
C ARG A 134 -2.01 -2.75 -10.79
N VAL A 135 -2.86 -2.99 -9.78
CA VAL A 135 -4.30 -2.66 -9.83
C VAL A 135 -4.52 -1.18 -10.16
N TYR A 136 -3.90 -0.29 -9.41
CA TYR A 136 -4.07 1.15 -9.61
C TYR A 136 -3.43 1.67 -10.89
N ARG A 137 -2.34 1.06 -11.34
CA ARG A 137 -1.71 1.38 -12.63
C ARG A 137 -2.40 0.74 -13.83
N LYS A 138 -3.34 -0.19 -13.59
CA LYS A 138 -3.99 -1.01 -14.64
C LYS A 138 -2.97 -1.82 -15.45
N GLU A 139 -1.97 -2.36 -14.75
CA GLU A 139 -0.86 -3.15 -15.29
C GLU A 139 -0.89 -4.57 -14.71
N LEU A 140 -2.10 -5.17 -14.65
CA LEU A 140 -2.28 -6.54 -14.15
C LEU A 140 -1.57 -7.56 -15.04
N LEU A 141 -1.17 -8.67 -14.44
CA LEU A 141 -0.64 -9.81 -15.18
C LEU A 141 -1.73 -10.33 -16.14
N PRO A 142 -1.37 -10.70 -17.39
CA PRO A 142 -2.32 -11.28 -18.31
C PRO A 142 -2.80 -12.64 -17.81
N ASP A 143 -4.04 -13.00 -18.18
CA ASP A 143 -4.51 -14.35 -17.94
C ASP A 143 -3.80 -15.32 -18.91
N GLU A 144 -3.08 -16.26 -18.32
CA GLU A 144 -2.51 -17.40 -19.04
C GLU A 144 -3.21 -18.68 -18.57
N GLU A 145 -3.49 -19.59 -19.47
CA GLU A 145 -3.94 -20.93 -19.11
C GLU A 145 -2.78 -21.63 -18.40
N SER A 146 -2.84 -21.69 -17.07
CA SER A 146 -1.76 -22.20 -16.24
C SER A 146 -2.17 -23.53 -15.57
N GLU A 147 -1.46 -24.60 -15.91
CA GLU A 147 -1.55 -25.88 -15.18
C GLU A 147 -1.28 -25.68 -13.67
N LEU A 148 -0.51 -24.64 -13.32
CA LEU A 148 -0.22 -24.27 -11.95
C LEU A 148 -1.48 -23.77 -11.22
N ALA A 149 -2.33 -23.01 -11.89
CA ALA A 149 -3.60 -22.54 -11.30
C ALA A 149 -4.52 -23.71 -10.96
N GLU A 150 -4.62 -24.72 -11.85
CA GLU A 150 -5.39 -25.94 -11.58
C GLU A 150 -4.80 -26.75 -10.43
N LEU A 151 -3.47 -26.86 -10.39
CA LEU A 151 -2.77 -27.56 -9.32
C LEU A 151 -3.01 -26.88 -7.96
N MET A 152 -2.89 -25.56 -7.92
CA MET A 152 -3.16 -24.76 -6.73
C MET A 152 -4.60 -24.95 -6.25
N GLN A 153 -5.57 -24.89 -7.15
CA GLN A 153 -6.97 -25.07 -6.81
C GLN A 153 -7.25 -26.49 -6.27
N LYS A 154 -6.64 -27.53 -6.85
CA LYS A 154 -6.85 -28.93 -6.41
C LYS A 154 -6.15 -29.24 -5.08
N LYS A 155 -4.92 -28.75 -4.90
CA LYS A 155 -4.07 -29.14 -3.77
C LYS A 155 -4.19 -28.21 -2.57
N TYR A 156 -4.44 -26.91 -2.82
CA TYR A 156 -4.47 -25.85 -1.82
C TYR A 156 -5.75 -25.04 -1.90
N GLN A 157 -6.87 -25.75 -1.92
CA GLN A 157 -8.19 -25.16 -2.14
C GLN A 157 -8.55 -24.07 -1.12
N LYS A 158 -8.17 -24.23 0.15
CA LYS A 158 -8.46 -23.25 1.20
C LYS A 158 -7.79 -21.92 0.92
N GLU A 159 -6.51 -21.94 0.57
CA GLU A 159 -5.73 -20.75 0.26
C GLU A 159 -6.18 -20.11 -1.07
N TYR A 160 -6.57 -20.94 -2.05
CA TYR A 160 -7.12 -20.47 -3.30
C TYR A 160 -8.50 -19.82 -3.13
N ASP A 161 -9.37 -20.38 -2.30
CA ASP A 161 -10.66 -19.77 -1.97
C ASP A 161 -10.48 -18.48 -1.15
N CYS A 162 -9.49 -18.43 -0.28
CA CYS A 162 -9.11 -17.21 0.42
C CYS A 162 -8.64 -16.12 -0.55
N SER A 163 -7.77 -16.46 -1.53
CA SER A 163 -7.32 -15.50 -2.55
C SER A 163 -8.46 -14.94 -3.39
N LYS A 164 -9.50 -15.73 -3.69
CA LYS A 164 -10.71 -15.23 -4.37
C LYS A 164 -11.49 -14.24 -3.51
N MET A 165 -11.58 -14.46 -2.19
CA MET A 165 -12.23 -13.49 -1.29
C MET A 165 -11.48 -12.17 -1.25
N VAL A 166 -10.14 -12.23 -1.18
CA VAL A 166 -9.29 -11.03 -1.28
C VAL A 166 -9.48 -10.33 -2.62
N ALA A 167 -9.53 -11.08 -3.73
CA ALA A 167 -9.76 -10.53 -5.06
C ALA A 167 -11.12 -9.82 -5.14
N ALA A 168 -12.18 -10.42 -4.63
CA ALA A 168 -13.51 -9.81 -4.60
C ALA A 168 -13.52 -8.50 -3.78
N TYR A 169 -12.84 -8.48 -2.64
CA TYR A 169 -12.69 -7.27 -1.84
C TYR A 169 -11.93 -6.16 -2.60
N ILE A 170 -10.80 -6.51 -3.24
CA ILE A 170 -10.04 -5.54 -4.05
C ILE A 170 -10.90 -5.00 -5.20
N GLU A 171 -11.68 -5.85 -5.88
CA GLU A 171 -12.58 -5.45 -6.95
C GLU A 171 -13.68 -4.51 -6.45
N GLU A 172 -14.26 -4.79 -5.28
CA GLU A 172 -15.27 -3.93 -4.66
C GLU A 172 -14.72 -2.53 -4.38
N GLU A 173 -13.50 -2.44 -3.82
CA GLU A 173 -12.87 -1.18 -3.43
C GLU A 173 -12.29 -0.37 -4.59
N THR A 174 -11.76 -1.06 -5.61
CA THR A 174 -11.00 -0.42 -6.70
C THR A 174 -11.73 -0.40 -8.04
N LYS A 175 -12.84 -1.17 -8.17
CA LYS A 175 -13.56 -1.41 -9.41
C LYS A 175 -12.67 -2.03 -10.50
N CYS A 176 -11.68 -2.81 -10.08
CA CYS A 176 -10.73 -3.49 -10.95
C CYS A 176 -10.72 -4.98 -10.61
N SER A 177 -11.18 -5.82 -11.53
CA SER A 177 -11.14 -7.28 -11.38
C SER A 177 -9.72 -7.78 -11.56
N LEU A 178 -9.29 -8.69 -10.67
CA LEU A 178 -7.99 -9.36 -10.80
C LEU A 178 -8.05 -10.46 -11.86
N SER A 179 -6.93 -10.66 -12.55
CA SER A 179 -6.75 -11.80 -13.44
C SER A 179 -6.64 -13.11 -12.64
N GLY A 180 -6.89 -14.24 -13.29
CA GLY A 180 -6.67 -15.58 -12.70
C GLY A 180 -5.23 -15.78 -12.25
N GLU A 181 -4.28 -15.24 -13.00
CA GLU A 181 -2.85 -15.27 -12.67
C GLU A 181 -2.54 -14.52 -11.37
N GLU A 182 -3.11 -13.31 -11.17
CA GLU A 182 -2.94 -12.57 -9.93
C GLU A 182 -3.56 -13.30 -8.72
N ILE A 183 -4.71 -13.92 -8.91
CA ILE A 183 -5.38 -14.74 -7.87
C ILE A 183 -4.54 -15.95 -7.51
N MET A 184 -3.94 -16.63 -8.49
CA MET A 184 -3.05 -17.76 -8.28
C MET A 184 -1.79 -17.35 -7.52
N TYR A 185 -1.11 -16.25 -7.93
CA TYR A 185 0.07 -15.76 -7.21
C TYR A 185 -0.27 -15.37 -5.78
N LEU A 186 -1.42 -14.75 -5.56
CA LEU A 186 -1.90 -14.40 -4.22
C LEU A 186 -2.10 -15.68 -3.37
N ALA A 187 -2.68 -16.74 -3.93
CA ALA A 187 -2.85 -18.02 -3.25
C ALA A 187 -1.51 -18.66 -2.85
N ILE A 188 -0.49 -18.58 -3.72
CA ILE A 188 0.86 -19.06 -3.41
C ILE A 188 1.46 -18.31 -2.21
N HIS A 189 1.29 -16.99 -2.17
CA HIS A 189 1.80 -16.18 -1.07
C HIS A 189 1.04 -16.42 0.23
N ILE A 190 -0.29 -16.57 0.16
CA ILE A 190 -1.11 -16.98 1.31
C ILE A 190 -0.61 -18.34 1.83
N ARG A 191 -0.42 -19.33 0.97
CA ARG A 191 0.10 -20.64 1.38
C ARG A 191 1.44 -20.54 2.10
N ARG A 192 2.37 -19.71 1.60
CA ARG A 192 3.70 -19.55 2.21
C ARG A 192 3.63 -18.91 3.59
N VAL A 193 2.76 -17.92 3.79
CA VAL A 193 2.65 -17.26 5.09
C VAL A 193 1.95 -18.15 6.13
N THR A 194 1.07 -19.05 5.69
CA THR A 194 0.35 -19.99 6.58
C THR A 194 1.15 -21.25 6.94
N THR A 195 2.15 -21.65 6.15
CA THR A 195 3.00 -22.84 6.41
C THR A 195 4.24 -22.56 7.23
N ALA A 196 4.54 -21.30 7.53
CA ALA A 196 5.67 -20.96 8.39
C ALA A 196 5.43 -21.28 9.88
N GLU A 197 4.23 -21.73 10.24
CA GLU A 197 3.82 -22.08 11.60
C GLU A 197 3.85 -23.61 11.88
N GLU A 198 4.18 -24.44 10.89
CA GLU A 198 4.47 -25.86 11.07
C GLU A 198 5.99 -26.12 11.16
#